data_36960b10bc47aa77fb320768dc68866d
#
_entry.id   36960b10bc47aa77fb320768dc68866d
#
_cell.length_a   1.000
_cell.length_b   1.000
_cell.length_c   1.000
_cell.angle_alpha   90.00
_cell.angle_beta   90.00
_cell.angle_gamma   90.00
#
_symmetry.space_group_name_H-M   'P 1'
#
loop_
_entity.id
_entity.type
_entity.pdbx_description
1 polymer ?
#
loop_
_entity_poly.entity_id
_entity_poly.type
_entity_poly.pdbx_seq_one_letter_code
_entity_poly.pdbx_strand_id
1 'polypeptide(L)'
;MGHLLEYSGIVTKTRAMESRLLSPGQFQELASLHTIPEAVEYLKKNTAYAETLESLEPTQLHRGNIEKLLTQSLYRDYTKLYRFCGQKQRKFMELRLKSYEIDLIDYCLRIVINHYKRPFDLHYKKEFFDRYSQLSIDRLITSRTTDELVDNLKGTEYYDPLKKLQDAQKVTLYDYDLALELYFFTTLWKARKKMLKKEDLELYERNCGSQIDLLNMQWILRAKKYYN
;
A
#
# COMPACT_ATOMS: atom_id res chain seq x y z
N MET A 1 8.02 15.96 29.47
CA MET A 1 7.06 16.84 28.75
C MET A 1 7.29 16.90 27.23
N GLY A 2 8.54 16.71 26.69
CA GLY A 2 8.80 16.84 25.24
C GLY A 2 8.08 15.83 24.34
N HIS A 3 7.93 14.56 24.74
CA HIS A 3 7.28 13.52 23.96
C HIS A 3 5.79 13.74 23.75
N LEU A 4 5.06 14.18 24.77
CA LEU A 4 3.62 14.44 24.68
C LEU A 4 3.30 15.56 23.69
N LEU A 5 4.12 16.62 23.66
CA LEU A 5 3.94 17.74 22.74
C LEU A 5 4.34 17.37 21.30
N GLU A 6 5.38 16.53 21.12
CA GLU A 6 5.86 16.10 19.80
C GLU A 6 4.82 15.29 19.02
N TYR A 7 4.00 14.50 19.72
CA TYR A 7 3.00 13.62 19.08
C TYR A 7 1.55 14.11 19.22
N SER A 8 1.26 15.13 20.03
CA SER A 8 -0.11 15.55 20.34
C SER A 8 -0.95 15.86 19.10
N GLY A 9 -0.39 16.61 18.16
CA GLY A 9 -1.09 17.01 16.94
C GLY A 9 -1.45 15.82 16.05
N ILE A 10 -0.46 14.93 15.78
CA ILE A 10 -0.70 13.76 14.94
C ILE A 10 -1.61 12.74 15.63
N VAL A 11 -1.48 12.53 16.94
CA VAL A 11 -2.36 11.63 17.71
C VAL A 11 -3.81 12.11 17.67
N THR A 12 -4.05 13.41 17.91
CA THR A 12 -5.39 13.98 17.82
C THR A 12 -5.97 13.81 16.42
N LYS A 13 -5.16 14.07 15.37
CA LYS A 13 -5.59 13.88 13.99
C LYS A 13 -5.90 12.42 13.67
N THR A 14 -5.03 11.49 14.08
CA THR A 14 -5.23 10.05 13.88
C THR A 14 -6.52 9.58 14.54
N ARG A 15 -6.76 9.93 15.81
CA ARG A 15 -8.00 9.57 16.51
C ARG A 15 -9.26 10.12 15.84
N ALA A 16 -9.20 11.37 15.36
CA ALA A 16 -10.30 11.97 14.62
C ALA A 16 -10.55 11.28 13.25
N MET A 17 -9.54 10.67 12.66
CA MET A 17 -9.67 9.88 11.45
C MET A 17 -10.14 8.45 11.76
N GLU A 18 -9.63 7.82 12.81
CA GLU A 18 -10.07 6.50 13.29
C GLU A 18 -11.57 6.47 13.62
N SER A 19 -12.09 7.54 14.22
CA SER A 19 -13.52 7.65 14.55
C SER A 19 -14.44 7.65 13.33
N ARG A 20 -13.89 7.79 12.13
CA ARG A 20 -14.61 7.74 10.85
C ARG A 20 -14.50 6.40 10.13
N LEU A 21 -13.70 5.48 10.66
CA LEU A 21 -13.60 4.13 10.11
C LEU A 21 -14.86 3.34 10.39
N LEU A 22 -15.08 2.32 9.56
CA LEU A 22 -16.21 1.41 9.75
C LEU A 22 -16.07 0.61 11.04
N SER A 23 -17.14 0.55 11.81
CA SER A 23 -17.24 -0.32 12.97
C SER A 23 -17.42 -1.79 12.55
N PRO A 24 -17.11 -2.76 13.44
CA PRO A 24 -17.39 -4.17 13.18
C PRO A 24 -18.86 -4.47 12.80
N GLY A 25 -19.81 -3.75 13.42
CA GLY A 25 -21.24 -3.86 13.08
C GLY A 25 -21.54 -3.41 11.65
N GLN A 26 -20.97 -2.28 11.23
CA GLN A 26 -21.11 -1.78 9.85
C GLN A 26 -20.50 -2.75 8.82
N PHE A 27 -19.40 -3.43 9.15
CA PHE A 27 -18.86 -4.47 8.27
C PHE A 27 -19.80 -5.68 8.16
N GLN A 28 -20.47 -6.09 9.25
CA GLN A 28 -21.45 -7.17 9.22
C GLN A 28 -22.68 -6.77 8.38
N GLU A 29 -23.17 -5.55 8.54
CA GLU A 29 -24.27 -5.03 7.74
C GLU A 29 -23.92 -5.01 6.24
N LEU A 30 -22.75 -4.46 5.87
CA LEU A 30 -22.26 -4.49 4.50
C LEU A 30 -22.13 -5.90 3.93
N ALA A 31 -21.64 -6.86 4.73
CA ALA A 31 -21.49 -8.25 4.32
C ALA A 31 -22.83 -8.96 4.10
N SER A 32 -23.94 -8.46 4.67
CA SER A 32 -25.29 -8.98 4.48
C SER A 32 -25.98 -8.46 3.21
N LEU A 33 -25.43 -7.43 2.56
CA LEU A 33 -25.97 -6.85 1.35
C LEU A 33 -25.68 -7.73 0.12
N HIS A 34 -26.62 -7.78 -0.81
CA HIS A 34 -26.53 -8.71 -1.93
C HIS A 34 -26.02 -8.06 -3.22
N THR A 35 -26.07 -6.75 -3.31
CA THR A 35 -25.74 -6.02 -4.56
C THR A 35 -24.75 -4.89 -4.30
N ILE A 36 -23.97 -4.55 -5.35
CA ILE A 36 -23.05 -3.42 -5.32
C ILE A 36 -23.78 -2.08 -5.10
N PRO A 37 -24.93 -1.79 -5.78
CA PRO A 37 -25.70 -0.59 -5.52
C PRO A 37 -26.13 -0.44 -4.05
N GLU A 38 -26.62 -1.51 -3.42
CA GLU A 38 -26.99 -1.50 -1.99
C GLU A 38 -25.79 -1.16 -1.10
N ALA A 39 -24.61 -1.77 -1.37
CA ALA A 39 -23.41 -1.51 -0.62
C ALA A 39 -22.94 -0.04 -0.76
N VAL A 40 -22.99 0.52 -1.97
CA VAL A 40 -22.66 1.93 -2.22
C VAL A 40 -23.63 2.87 -1.50
N GLU A 41 -24.91 2.59 -1.57
CA GLU A 41 -25.94 3.38 -0.91
C GLU A 41 -25.78 3.34 0.62
N TYR A 42 -25.47 2.17 1.16
CA TYR A 42 -25.17 2.01 2.57
C TYR A 42 -23.96 2.86 2.99
N LEU A 43 -22.85 2.77 2.23
CA LEU A 43 -21.64 3.53 2.50
C LEU A 43 -21.90 5.05 2.42
N LYS A 44 -22.70 5.52 1.46
CA LYS A 44 -23.07 6.92 1.34
C LYS A 44 -23.91 7.42 2.52
N LYS A 45 -24.86 6.61 3.01
CA LYS A 45 -25.80 7.02 4.08
C LYS A 45 -25.24 6.90 5.49
N ASN A 46 -24.46 5.85 5.75
CA ASN A 46 -24.16 5.43 7.10
C ASN A 46 -22.68 5.59 7.49
N THR A 47 -21.84 6.12 6.58
CA THR A 47 -20.39 6.18 6.82
C THR A 47 -19.79 7.51 6.38
N ALA A 48 -18.53 7.73 6.72
CA ALA A 48 -17.78 8.89 6.26
C ALA A 48 -17.33 8.83 4.79
N TYR A 49 -17.70 7.79 4.05
CA TYR A 49 -17.35 7.63 2.63
C TYR A 49 -18.35 8.31 1.68
N ALA A 50 -19.38 8.98 2.19
CA ALA A 50 -20.36 9.72 1.37
C ALA A 50 -19.69 10.64 0.35
N GLU A 51 -18.82 11.55 0.80
CA GLU A 51 -18.05 12.48 -0.04
C GLU A 51 -17.17 11.75 -1.07
N THR A 52 -16.57 10.62 -0.68
CA THR A 52 -15.70 9.83 -1.57
C THR A 52 -16.48 9.20 -2.72
N LEU A 53 -17.72 8.79 -2.47
CA LEU A 53 -18.55 8.07 -3.41
C LEU A 53 -19.59 8.97 -4.09
N GLU A 54 -19.63 10.26 -3.77
CA GLU A 54 -20.65 11.20 -4.30
C GLU A 54 -20.63 11.29 -5.83
N SER A 55 -19.44 11.32 -6.42
CA SER A 55 -19.25 11.43 -7.88
C SER A 55 -19.55 10.14 -8.64
N LEU A 56 -19.92 9.05 -7.96
CA LEU A 56 -20.15 7.76 -8.61
C LEU A 56 -21.55 7.70 -9.21
N GLU A 57 -21.61 7.75 -10.53
CA GLU A 57 -22.86 7.65 -11.31
C GLU A 57 -23.41 6.21 -11.31
N PRO A 58 -24.74 6.02 -11.46
CA PRO A 58 -25.36 4.70 -11.51
C PRO A 58 -24.78 3.77 -12.57
N THR A 59 -24.35 4.29 -13.71
CA THR A 59 -23.69 3.55 -14.80
C THR A 59 -22.27 3.12 -14.47
N GLN A 60 -21.67 3.71 -13.44
CA GLN A 60 -20.30 3.45 -12.98
C GLN A 60 -20.25 2.56 -11.74
N LEU A 61 -21.39 2.04 -11.28
CA LEU A 61 -21.50 1.14 -10.13
C LEU A 61 -20.85 -0.23 -10.42
N HIS A 62 -19.54 -0.18 -10.51
CA HIS A 62 -18.70 -1.33 -10.78
C HIS A 62 -17.61 -1.42 -9.71
N ARG A 63 -17.31 -2.64 -9.24
CA ARG A 63 -16.32 -2.91 -8.20
C ARG A 63 -15.01 -2.13 -8.41
N GLY A 64 -14.46 -2.17 -9.62
CA GLY A 64 -13.19 -1.52 -9.94
C GLY A 64 -13.23 0.00 -9.75
N ASN A 65 -14.35 0.67 -10.07
CA ASN A 65 -14.49 2.12 -9.87
C ASN A 65 -14.58 2.46 -8.38
N ILE A 66 -15.29 1.65 -7.60
CA ILE A 66 -15.41 1.81 -6.15
C ILE A 66 -14.03 1.64 -5.51
N GLU A 67 -13.28 0.60 -5.86
CA GLU A 67 -11.92 0.35 -5.36
C GLU A 67 -10.96 1.50 -5.68
N LYS A 68 -11.06 2.12 -6.88
CA LYS A 68 -10.28 3.32 -7.23
C LYS A 68 -10.60 4.50 -6.31
N LEU A 69 -11.88 4.80 -6.11
CA LEU A 69 -12.30 5.92 -5.24
C LEU A 69 -11.88 5.70 -3.79
N LEU A 70 -12.00 4.48 -3.27
CA LEU A 70 -11.54 4.12 -1.94
C LEU A 70 -10.01 4.22 -1.82
N THR A 71 -9.28 3.80 -2.85
CA THR A 71 -7.81 3.96 -2.90
C THR A 71 -7.41 5.43 -2.91
N GLN A 72 -8.09 6.27 -3.69
CA GLN A 72 -7.85 7.72 -3.66
C GLN A 72 -8.18 8.34 -2.30
N SER A 73 -9.21 7.84 -1.60
CA SER A 73 -9.51 8.26 -0.23
C SER A 73 -8.37 7.92 0.72
N LEU A 74 -7.78 6.72 0.61
CA LEU A 74 -6.61 6.30 1.38
C LEU A 74 -5.40 7.25 1.14
N TYR A 75 -5.14 7.62 -0.13
CA TYR A 75 -4.08 8.57 -0.47
C TYR A 75 -4.33 9.97 0.08
N ARG A 76 -5.59 10.43 0.06
CA ARG A 76 -5.97 11.70 0.72
C ARG A 76 -5.73 11.63 2.23
N ASP A 77 -6.02 10.51 2.85
CA ASP A 77 -5.82 10.33 4.29
C ASP A 77 -4.34 10.27 4.66
N TYR A 78 -3.50 9.60 3.87
CA TYR A 78 -2.05 9.67 3.99
C TYR A 78 -1.57 11.12 3.91
N THR A 79 -2.03 11.88 2.91
CA THR A 79 -1.67 13.28 2.71
C THR A 79 -2.09 14.16 3.90
N LYS A 80 -3.29 13.92 4.46
CA LYS A 80 -3.77 14.62 5.66
C LYS A 80 -2.85 14.36 6.87
N LEU A 81 -2.50 13.10 7.12
CA LEU A 81 -1.58 12.72 8.20
C LEU A 81 -0.19 13.31 8.00
N TYR A 82 0.36 13.20 6.80
CA TYR A 82 1.68 13.73 6.46
C TYR A 82 1.81 15.23 6.74
N ARG A 83 0.75 16.02 6.52
CA ARG A 83 0.73 17.46 6.84
C ARG A 83 0.84 17.74 8.33
N PHE A 84 0.35 16.85 9.20
CA PHE A 84 0.45 16.97 10.64
C PHE A 84 1.76 16.43 11.21
N CYS A 85 2.57 15.76 10.39
CA CYS A 85 3.84 15.19 10.80
C CYS A 85 4.95 16.24 10.87
N GLY A 86 5.72 16.21 11.95
CA GLY A 86 7.02 16.85 12.03
C GLY A 86 8.06 16.10 11.17
N GLN A 87 9.27 16.67 11.05
CA GLN A 87 10.31 16.14 10.15
C GLN A 87 10.67 14.67 10.42
N LYS A 88 10.80 14.25 11.69
CA LYS A 88 11.10 12.86 12.05
C LYS A 88 9.95 11.91 11.69
N GLN A 89 8.72 12.35 11.95
CA GLN A 89 7.53 11.58 11.67
C GLN A 89 7.31 11.42 10.16
N ARG A 90 7.62 12.43 9.35
CA ARG A 90 7.60 12.34 7.88
C ARG A 90 8.52 11.25 7.35
N LYS A 91 9.75 11.15 7.88
CA LYS A 91 10.67 10.06 7.52
C LYS A 91 10.09 8.68 7.82
N PHE A 92 9.35 8.55 8.92
CA PHE A 92 8.65 7.31 9.24
C PHE A 92 7.49 7.04 8.26
N MET A 93 6.71 8.07 7.91
CA MET A 93 5.65 7.97 6.91
C MET A 93 6.20 7.60 5.52
N GLU A 94 7.34 8.15 5.12
CA GLU A 94 8.04 7.82 3.88
C GLU A 94 8.48 6.34 3.84
N LEU A 95 8.92 5.78 4.97
CA LEU A 95 9.19 4.34 5.05
C LEU A 95 7.91 3.50 4.86
N ARG A 96 6.79 3.95 5.44
CA ARG A 96 5.51 3.26 5.27
C ARG A 96 4.95 3.40 3.84
N LEU A 97 5.29 4.49 3.14
CA LEU A 97 4.93 4.68 1.74
C LEU A 97 5.45 3.55 0.83
N LYS A 98 6.60 2.96 1.18
CA LYS A 98 7.19 1.85 0.42
C LYS A 98 6.25 0.67 0.22
N SER A 99 5.31 0.42 1.13
CA SER A 99 4.30 -0.62 0.91
C SER A 99 3.39 -0.30 -0.27
N TYR A 100 2.99 0.97 -0.44
CA TYR A 100 2.18 1.39 -1.60
C TYR A 100 2.99 1.36 -2.91
N GLU A 101 4.30 1.63 -2.84
CA GLU A 101 5.20 1.52 -4.00
C GLU A 101 5.34 0.07 -4.43
N ILE A 102 5.51 -0.85 -3.49
CA ILE A 102 5.58 -2.30 -3.75
C ILE A 102 4.26 -2.81 -4.33
N ASP A 103 3.13 -2.46 -3.73
CA ASP A 103 1.80 -2.82 -4.27
C ASP A 103 1.61 -2.36 -5.71
N LEU A 104 2.16 -1.18 -6.06
CA LEU A 104 2.12 -0.66 -7.42
C LEU A 104 3.01 -1.48 -8.37
N ILE A 105 4.24 -1.80 -7.95
CA ILE A 105 5.17 -2.61 -8.75
C ILE A 105 4.60 -4.01 -8.95
N ASP A 106 4.08 -4.65 -7.90
CA ASP A 106 3.45 -5.97 -7.96
C ASP A 106 2.25 -6.00 -8.90
N TYR A 107 1.41 -4.95 -8.86
CA TYR A 107 0.32 -4.80 -9.81
C TYR A 107 0.82 -4.77 -11.25
N CYS A 108 1.88 -4.00 -11.53
CA CYS A 108 2.49 -3.93 -12.86
C CYS A 108 3.11 -5.27 -13.28
N LEU A 109 3.83 -5.94 -12.38
CA LEU A 109 4.41 -7.26 -12.62
C LEU A 109 3.34 -8.29 -12.99
N ARG A 110 2.22 -8.32 -12.27
CA ARG A 110 1.10 -9.23 -12.55
C ARG A 110 0.52 -9.01 -13.94
N ILE A 111 0.38 -7.76 -14.37
CA ILE A 111 -0.13 -7.46 -15.71
C ILE A 111 0.83 -7.96 -16.77
N VAL A 112 2.12 -7.66 -16.62
CA VAL A 112 3.15 -7.99 -17.61
C VAL A 112 3.38 -9.51 -17.68
N ILE A 113 3.54 -10.19 -16.54
CA ILE A 113 3.83 -11.63 -16.47
C ILE A 113 2.64 -12.46 -16.98
N ASN A 114 1.41 -12.06 -16.66
CA ASN A 114 0.22 -12.78 -17.10
C ASN A 114 -0.28 -12.33 -18.49
N HIS A 115 0.45 -11.45 -19.17
CA HIS A 115 0.11 -10.95 -20.51
C HIS A 115 -1.32 -10.42 -20.61
N TYR A 116 -1.80 -9.70 -19.58
CA TYR A 116 -3.14 -9.12 -19.61
C TYR A 116 -3.24 -8.09 -20.74
N LYS A 117 -4.20 -8.26 -21.63
CA LYS A 117 -4.47 -7.34 -22.75
C LYS A 117 -5.07 -6.00 -22.31
N ARG A 118 -5.45 -5.84 -21.05
CA ARG A 118 -6.01 -4.60 -20.53
C ARG A 118 -4.91 -3.56 -20.33
N PRO A 119 -5.12 -2.31 -20.72
CA PRO A 119 -4.18 -1.25 -20.46
C PRO A 119 -4.03 -1.03 -18.95
N PHE A 120 -2.86 -0.55 -18.55
CA PHE A 120 -2.64 -0.11 -17.17
C PHE A 120 -3.57 1.05 -16.84
N ASP A 121 -4.42 0.87 -15.85
CA ASP A 121 -5.31 1.93 -15.37
C ASP A 121 -4.79 2.46 -14.03
N LEU A 122 -3.73 3.26 -14.12
CA LEU A 122 -3.00 3.78 -12.96
C LEU A 122 -3.04 5.31 -12.85
N HIS A 123 -3.67 6.01 -13.81
CA HIS A 123 -3.69 7.47 -13.80
C HIS A 123 -4.29 8.07 -12.51
N TYR A 124 -5.26 7.38 -11.90
CA TYR A 124 -5.85 7.82 -10.63
C TYR A 124 -4.88 7.82 -9.45
N LYS A 125 -3.73 7.14 -9.56
CA LYS A 125 -2.66 7.11 -8.55
C LYS A 125 -1.60 8.18 -8.81
N LYS A 126 -1.54 8.76 -10.02
CA LYS A 126 -0.42 9.58 -10.48
C LYS A 126 -0.14 10.77 -9.56
N GLU A 127 -1.15 11.57 -9.20
CA GLU A 127 -0.97 12.74 -8.35
C GLU A 127 -0.29 12.41 -7.02
N PHE A 128 -0.67 11.28 -6.42
CA PHE A 128 -0.10 10.83 -5.16
C PHE A 128 1.36 10.39 -5.31
N PHE A 129 1.66 9.56 -6.32
CA PHE A 129 3.01 9.06 -6.55
C PHE A 129 3.97 10.16 -7.00
N ASP A 130 3.57 11.04 -7.90
CA ASP A 130 4.39 12.20 -8.33
C ASP A 130 4.76 13.11 -7.15
N ARG A 131 3.92 13.15 -6.12
CA ARG A 131 4.15 13.99 -4.93
C ARG A 131 5.03 13.35 -3.87
N TYR A 132 4.92 12.06 -3.66
CA TYR A 132 5.51 11.38 -2.49
C TYR A 132 6.51 10.28 -2.84
N SER A 133 6.57 9.84 -4.08
CA SER A 133 7.37 8.71 -4.55
C SER A 133 8.35 9.11 -5.64
N GLN A 134 9.37 8.29 -5.85
CA GLN A 134 10.26 8.38 -7.01
C GLN A 134 9.78 7.51 -8.18
N LEU A 135 8.72 6.71 -7.99
CA LEU A 135 8.16 5.89 -9.05
C LEU A 135 7.37 6.74 -10.04
N SER A 136 7.71 6.62 -11.31
CA SER A 136 6.99 7.29 -12.40
C SER A 136 5.89 6.40 -12.94
N ILE A 137 4.63 6.75 -12.69
CA ILE A 137 3.47 6.04 -13.27
C ILE A 137 3.57 6.02 -14.80
N ASP A 138 3.93 7.14 -15.42
CA ASP A 138 4.03 7.24 -16.88
C ASP A 138 5.06 6.28 -17.48
N ARG A 139 6.16 6.03 -16.78
CA ARG A 139 7.16 5.03 -17.21
C ARG A 139 6.69 3.61 -16.98
N LEU A 140 6.06 3.32 -15.84
CA LEU A 140 5.59 1.98 -15.51
C LEU A 140 4.51 1.49 -16.47
N ILE A 141 3.57 2.34 -16.88
CA ILE A 141 2.48 1.98 -17.79
C ILE A 141 2.92 1.68 -19.23
N THR A 142 4.15 2.06 -19.61
CA THR A 142 4.70 1.76 -20.94
C THR A 142 5.32 0.37 -21.02
N SER A 143 5.54 -0.30 -19.91
CA SER A 143 6.21 -1.59 -19.84
C SER A 143 5.35 -2.71 -20.46
N ARG A 144 5.94 -3.48 -21.36
CA ARG A 144 5.29 -4.63 -22.01
C ARG A 144 5.92 -5.96 -21.61
N THR A 145 7.14 -5.91 -21.12
CA THR A 145 7.91 -7.06 -20.64
C THR A 145 8.40 -6.84 -19.23
N THR A 146 8.77 -7.89 -18.55
CA THR A 146 9.35 -7.82 -17.19
C THR A 146 10.66 -7.04 -17.21
N ASP A 147 11.47 -7.22 -18.27
CA ASP A 147 12.74 -6.51 -18.42
C ASP A 147 12.54 -5.01 -18.58
N GLU A 148 11.58 -4.58 -19.41
CA GLU A 148 11.21 -3.18 -19.54
C GLU A 148 10.70 -2.60 -18.22
N LEU A 149 9.90 -3.38 -17.48
CA LEU A 149 9.37 -2.93 -16.18
C LEU A 149 10.51 -2.70 -15.18
N VAL A 150 11.43 -3.65 -15.07
CA VAL A 150 12.60 -3.52 -14.19
C VAL A 150 13.49 -2.37 -14.63
N ASP A 151 13.73 -2.21 -15.93
CA ASP A 151 14.53 -1.10 -16.48
C ASP A 151 13.87 0.27 -16.24
N ASN A 152 12.53 0.34 -16.23
CA ASN A 152 11.80 1.56 -15.88
C ASN A 152 11.90 1.92 -14.39
N LEU A 153 12.37 1.02 -13.54
CA LEU A 153 12.68 1.27 -12.13
C LEU A 153 14.11 1.77 -11.91
N LYS A 154 14.94 1.92 -12.95
CA LYS A 154 16.31 2.49 -12.83
C LYS A 154 16.28 3.83 -12.10
N GLY A 155 17.20 3.98 -11.15
CA GLY A 155 17.28 5.17 -10.27
C GLY A 155 16.41 5.09 -9.03
N THR A 156 15.62 4.02 -8.86
CA THR A 156 14.91 3.71 -7.62
C THR A 156 15.59 2.59 -6.85
N GLU A 157 15.26 2.46 -5.59
CA GLU A 157 15.79 1.42 -4.70
C GLU A 157 15.28 -0.01 -5.03
N TYR A 158 14.26 -0.11 -5.89
CA TYR A 158 13.68 -1.39 -6.33
C TYR A 158 14.42 -2.02 -7.51
N TYR A 159 15.22 -1.22 -8.22
CA TYR A 159 15.92 -1.71 -9.42
C TYR A 159 16.88 -2.86 -9.11
N ASP A 160 17.82 -2.66 -8.17
CA ASP A 160 18.86 -3.65 -7.89
C ASP A 160 18.33 -4.99 -7.36
N PRO A 161 17.35 -5.04 -6.42
CA PRO A 161 16.75 -6.29 -6.00
C PRO A 161 16.09 -7.08 -7.14
N LEU A 162 15.36 -6.38 -8.03
CA LEU A 162 14.64 -7.03 -9.13
C LEU A 162 15.56 -7.38 -10.30
N LYS A 163 16.59 -6.56 -10.56
CA LYS A 163 17.56 -6.83 -11.63
C LYS A 163 18.32 -8.13 -11.41
N LYS A 164 18.67 -8.43 -10.16
CA LYS A 164 19.33 -9.70 -9.80
C LYS A 164 18.52 -10.94 -10.13
N LEU A 165 17.19 -10.83 -10.14
CA LEU A 165 16.32 -11.94 -10.50
C LEU A 165 16.33 -12.22 -12.02
N GLN A 166 16.52 -11.19 -12.85
CA GLN A 166 16.54 -11.36 -14.31
C GLN A 166 17.67 -12.27 -14.79
N ASP A 167 18.77 -12.35 -14.01
CA ASP A 167 19.91 -13.21 -14.32
C ASP A 167 19.66 -14.69 -13.94
N ALA A 168 18.56 -14.99 -13.25
CA ALA A 168 18.19 -16.33 -12.81
C ALA A 168 17.31 -17.04 -13.86
N GLN A 169 17.46 -18.38 -13.97
CA GLN A 169 16.62 -19.18 -14.82
C GLN A 169 15.22 -19.37 -14.22
N LYS A 170 14.17 -19.15 -15.02
CA LYS A 170 12.76 -19.41 -14.66
C LYS A 170 12.25 -18.61 -13.45
N VAL A 171 12.36 -17.29 -13.52
CA VAL A 171 11.79 -16.39 -12.51
C VAL A 171 10.27 -16.33 -12.64
N THR A 172 9.59 -16.46 -11.50
CA THR A 172 8.14 -16.40 -11.38
C THR A 172 7.70 -15.09 -10.70
N LEU A 173 6.41 -14.78 -10.76
CA LEU A 173 5.84 -13.66 -9.99
C LEU A 173 6.16 -13.77 -8.49
N TYR A 174 6.14 -15.01 -7.97
CA TYR A 174 6.48 -15.29 -6.57
C TYR A 174 7.88 -14.81 -6.17
N ASP A 175 8.87 -14.98 -7.06
CA ASP A 175 10.25 -14.56 -6.79
C ASP A 175 10.36 -13.03 -6.70
N TYR A 176 9.61 -12.32 -7.55
CA TYR A 176 9.52 -10.86 -7.50
C TYR A 176 8.82 -10.37 -6.23
N ASP A 177 7.65 -10.95 -5.90
CA ASP A 177 6.91 -10.64 -4.67
C ASP A 177 7.80 -10.83 -3.44
N LEU A 178 8.52 -11.98 -3.36
CA LEU A 178 9.41 -12.29 -2.26
C LEU A 178 10.58 -11.29 -2.15
N ALA A 179 11.21 -10.94 -3.27
CA ALA A 179 12.32 -9.98 -3.28
C ALA A 179 11.87 -8.58 -2.78
N LEU A 180 10.70 -8.13 -3.19
CA LEU A 180 10.13 -6.85 -2.77
C LEU A 180 9.72 -6.85 -1.29
N GLU A 181 9.09 -7.93 -0.81
CA GLU A 181 8.75 -8.08 0.62
C GLU A 181 10.00 -8.13 1.49
N LEU A 182 11.02 -8.92 1.12
CA LEU A 182 12.30 -8.99 1.84
C LEU A 182 12.99 -7.62 1.87
N TYR A 183 12.99 -6.90 0.75
CA TYR A 183 13.52 -5.55 0.68
C TYR A 183 12.79 -4.62 1.66
N PHE A 184 11.47 -4.61 1.65
CA PHE A 184 10.63 -3.77 2.50
C PHE A 184 10.88 -4.01 3.98
N PHE A 185 10.73 -5.25 4.45
CA PHE A 185 10.88 -5.56 5.86
C PHE A 185 12.31 -5.39 6.35
N THR A 186 13.31 -5.72 5.52
CA THR A 186 14.72 -5.47 5.84
C THR A 186 15.00 -3.98 5.99
N THR A 187 14.43 -3.15 5.12
CA THR A 187 14.57 -1.69 5.16
C THR A 187 13.93 -1.11 6.41
N LEU A 188 12.70 -1.51 6.72
CA LEU A 188 12.00 -1.10 7.94
C LEU A 188 12.78 -1.51 9.20
N TRP A 189 13.23 -2.75 9.24
CA TRP A 189 13.97 -3.29 10.39
C TRP A 189 15.30 -2.59 10.62
N LYS A 190 16.06 -2.33 9.55
CA LYS A 190 17.34 -1.60 9.64
C LYS A 190 17.16 -0.14 10.06
N ALA A 191 16.10 0.53 9.60
CA ALA A 191 15.84 1.93 9.91
C ALA A 191 15.41 2.17 11.36
N ARG A 192 14.81 1.19 12.05
CA ARG A 192 14.14 1.34 13.33
C ARG A 192 14.97 2.01 14.42
N LYS A 193 16.20 1.55 14.61
CA LYS A 193 17.10 2.07 15.67
C LYS A 193 17.59 3.50 15.40
N LYS A 194 17.58 3.94 14.14
CA LYS A 194 17.93 5.32 13.76
C LYS A 194 16.77 6.28 13.99
N MET A 195 15.54 5.78 13.90
CA MET A 195 14.33 6.59 13.92
C MET A 195 13.60 6.61 15.26
N LEU A 196 13.63 5.49 15.96
CA LEU A 196 12.88 5.27 17.19
C LEU A 196 13.80 4.99 18.36
N LYS A 197 13.36 5.34 19.58
CA LYS A 197 14.12 5.16 20.82
C LYS A 197 13.20 4.72 21.95
N LYS A 198 13.78 4.01 22.94
CA LYS A 198 13.08 3.57 24.16
C LYS A 198 11.76 2.86 23.86
N GLU A 199 10.69 3.28 24.51
CA GLU A 199 9.35 2.70 24.42
C GLU A 199 8.81 2.64 23.00
N ASP A 200 9.03 3.69 22.19
CA ASP A 200 8.61 3.72 20.77
C ASP A 200 9.31 2.61 19.97
N LEU A 201 10.60 2.36 20.25
CA LEU A 201 11.36 1.31 19.59
C LEU A 201 10.86 -0.07 20.01
N GLU A 202 10.62 -0.31 21.29
CA GLU A 202 10.10 -1.60 21.79
C GLU A 202 8.73 -1.91 21.21
N LEU A 203 7.82 -0.92 21.19
CA LEU A 203 6.50 -1.07 20.60
C LEU A 203 6.57 -1.38 19.11
N TYR A 204 7.44 -0.69 18.39
CA TYR A 204 7.63 -0.92 16.96
C TYR A 204 8.25 -2.30 16.69
N GLU A 205 9.31 -2.70 17.45
CA GLU A 205 9.95 -4.01 17.31
C GLU A 205 8.97 -5.15 17.56
N ARG A 206 8.11 -5.03 18.56
CA ARG A 206 7.05 -6.02 18.82
C ARG A 206 6.05 -6.11 17.67
N ASN A 207 5.56 -4.98 17.16
CA ASN A 207 4.57 -4.96 16.08
C ASN A 207 5.19 -5.43 14.75
N CYS A 208 6.29 -4.83 14.33
CA CYS A 208 6.97 -5.18 13.08
C CYS A 208 7.53 -6.61 13.12
N GLY A 209 8.08 -7.04 14.27
CA GLY A 209 8.54 -8.41 14.48
C GLY A 209 7.42 -9.43 14.31
N SER A 210 6.27 -9.20 14.94
CA SER A 210 5.10 -10.08 14.76
C SER A 210 4.62 -10.16 13.30
N GLN A 211 4.67 -9.05 12.55
CA GLN A 211 4.35 -9.07 11.13
C GLN A 211 5.34 -9.91 10.32
N ILE A 212 6.64 -9.76 10.60
CA ILE A 212 7.70 -10.57 9.97
C ILE A 212 7.53 -12.05 10.30
N ASP A 213 7.23 -12.41 11.54
CA ASP A 213 7.02 -13.80 11.96
C ASP A 213 5.81 -14.43 11.25
N LEU A 214 4.70 -13.69 11.13
CA LEU A 214 3.53 -14.15 10.40
C LEU A 214 3.81 -14.35 8.90
N LEU A 215 4.57 -13.44 8.29
CA LEU A 215 5.01 -13.59 6.91
C LEU A 215 5.91 -14.80 6.72
N ASN A 216 6.91 -14.99 7.59
CA ASN A 216 7.78 -16.16 7.53
C ASN A 216 6.98 -17.46 7.63
N MET A 217 6.00 -17.54 8.53
CA MET A 217 5.09 -18.70 8.61
C MET A 217 4.29 -18.89 7.31
N GLN A 218 3.75 -17.82 6.75
CA GLN A 218 3.02 -17.85 5.48
C GLN A 218 3.91 -18.35 4.33
N TRP A 219 5.14 -17.86 4.24
CA TRP A 219 6.10 -18.29 3.23
C TRP A 219 6.49 -19.76 3.37
N ILE A 220 6.73 -20.25 4.59
CA ILE A 220 7.01 -21.65 4.86
C ILE A 220 5.84 -22.54 4.43
N LEU A 221 4.61 -22.15 4.76
CA LEU A 221 3.41 -22.90 4.38
C LEU A 221 3.21 -22.92 2.85
N ARG A 222 3.41 -21.80 2.20
CA ARG A 222 3.34 -21.71 0.72
C ARG A 222 4.41 -22.57 0.06
N ALA A 223 5.66 -22.48 0.53
CA ALA A 223 6.76 -23.28 0.01
C ALA A 223 6.44 -24.78 0.12
N LYS A 224 6.02 -25.26 1.28
CA LYS A 224 5.63 -26.67 1.49
C LYS A 224 4.43 -27.11 0.66
N LYS A 225 3.47 -26.22 0.38
CA LYS A 225 2.25 -26.58 -0.34
C LYS A 225 2.41 -26.60 -1.85
N TYR A 226 3.24 -25.70 -2.39
CA TYR A 226 3.27 -25.42 -3.82
C TYR A 226 4.62 -25.67 -4.50
N TYR A 227 5.71 -25.85 -3.73
CA TYR A 227 7.07 -25.92 -4.27
C TYR A 227 7.89 -27.12 -3.78
N ASN A 228 7.28 -28.04 -3.03
CA ASN A 228 7.86 -29.35 -2.67
C ASN A 228 7.31 -30.46 -3.56
#